data_49233ca319de4b7d870d3cb070a0d5d7
#
_entry.id   49233ca319de4b7d870d3cb070a0d5d7
#
_cell.length_a   1.000
_cell.length_b   1.000
_cell.length_c   1.000
_cell.angle_alpha   90.00
_cell.angle_beta   90.00
_cell.angle_gamma   90.00
#
_symmetry.space_group_name_H-M   'P 1'
#
loop_
_entity.id
_entity.type
_entity.pdbx_description
1 polymer ?
#
loop_
_entity_poly.entity_id
_entity_poly.type
_entity_poly.pdbx_seq_one_letter_code
_entity_poly.pdbx_strand_id
1 'polypeptide(L)'
;MTRNAIYPDLAGRSVFITGGGSGIGAALTEAFALQGSRVAFVDIAEAESRALAEKLAATEGATAPLFLPCDIRDIAALRAAIAEAQAAHGDITVLLNNAANDQRHKPEEVTPEYWDERMAINQRPLFFAAQAIVPQMQRAGGGSIVNFGSVSWKLRQGGMPAYTMAKASVHGLTRGLARDYGKQNIRVNTLVPGWVMTERQLKLWVTPEAEKEIEAGQVLAGRVRPAHIADMALFLASAASAMCSAQEFTVDGGWT
;
A
#
# COMPACT_ATOMS: atom_id res chain seq x y z
N MET A 1 8.39 13.42 -12.96
CA MET A 1 9.65 12.63 -13.02
C MET A 1 9.47 11.57 -14.10
N THR A 2 10.36 11.50 -15.07
CA THR A 2 10.38 10.38 -16.01
C THR A 2 10.75 9.12 -15.26
N ARG A 3 9.85 8.14 -15.20
CA ARG A 3 10.15 6.83 -14.62
C ARG A 3 11.07 6.07 -15.55
N ASN A 4 12.17 5.55 -15.02
CA ASN A 4 13.15 4.82 -15.81
C ASN A 4 12.75 3.35 -16.05
N ALA A 5 11.84 2.79 -15.23
CA ALA A 5 11.39 1.40 -15.36
C ALA A 5 9.99 1.34 -15.98
N ILE A 6 9.86 0.58 -17.06
CA ILE A 6 8.59 0.23 -17.71
C ILE A 6 8.42 -1.28 -17.57
N TYR A 7 7.24 -1.67 -17.12
CA TYR A 7 6.82 -3.06 -16.98
C TYR A 7 5.65 -3.34 -17.94
N PRO A 8 5.93 -3.79 -19.17
CA PRO A 8 4.89 -3.95 -20.21
C PRO A 8 3.75 -4.89 -19.80
N ASP A 9 4.04 -5.83 -18.91
CA ASP A 9 3.06 -6.78 -18.38
C ASP A 9 2.08 -6.17 -17.38
N LEU A 10 2.30 -4.93 -16.93
CA LEU A 10 1.34 -4.19 -16.11
C LEU A 10 0.28 -3.46 -16.94
N ALA A 11 0.52 -3.25 -18.24
CA ALA A 11 -0.47 -2.64 -19.11
C ALA A 11 -1.75 -3.48 -19.19
N GLY A 12 -2.90 -2.84 -18.97
CA GLY A 12 -4.21 -3.49 -18.95
C GLY A 12 -4.49 -4.36 -17.72
N ARG A 13 -3.56 -4.54 -16.78
CA ARG A 13 -3.83 -5.29 -15.55
C ARG A 13 -4.79 -4.54 -14.63
N SER A 14 -5.72 -5.28 -14.02
CA SER A 14 -6.63 -4.75 -13.01
C SER A 14 -5.92 -4.71 -11.66
N VAL A 15 -5.81 -3.50 -11.08
CA VAL A 15 -5.08 -3.19 -9.84
C VAL A 15 -6.05 -2.58 -8.83
N PHE A 16 -6.07 -3.09 -7.60
CA PHE A 16 -6.85 -2.53 -6.50
C PHE A 16 -5.92 -1.99 -5.40
N ILE A 17 -6.13 -0.73 -4.99
CA ILE A 17 -5.30 -0.02 -4.01
C ILE A 17 -6.17 0.46 -2.86
N THR A 18 -5.84 0.10 -1.61
CA THR A 18 -6.43 0.72 -0.44
C THR A 18 -5.66 1.97 -0.02
N GLY A 19 -6.37 3.07 0.29
CA GLY A 19 -5.73 4.34 0.64
C GLY A 19 -5.00 4.98 -0.55
N GLY A 20 -5.63 4.96 -1.74
CA GLY A 20 -4.99 5.38 -2.99
C GLY A 20 -5.03 6.88 -3.27
N GLY A 21 -5.71 7.69 -2.44
CA GLY A 21 -6.00 9.10 -2.72
C GLY A 21 -4.93 10.09 -2.26
N SER A 22 -4.03 9.71 -1.35
CA SER A 22 -3.04 10.63 -0.78
C SER A 22 -1.69 9.96 -0.50
N GLY A 23 -0.64 10.76 -0.28
CA GLY A 23 0.67 10.32 0.16
C GLY A 23 1.28 9.21 -0.69
N ILE A 24 1.64 8.08 -0.07
CA ILE A 24 2.17 6.89 -0.76
C ILE A 24 1.12 6.34 -1.73
N GLY A 25 -0.14 6.27 -1.30
CA GLY A 25 -1.22 5.74 -2.13
C GLY A 25 -1.45 6.51 -3.42
N ALA A 26 -1.42 7.83 -3.37
CA ALA A 26 -1.52 8.67 -4.57
C ALA A 26 -0.36 8.41 -5.55
N ALA A 27 0.86 8.23 -5.03
CA ALA A 27 2.01 7.88 -5.86
C ALA A 27 1.90 6.46 -6.47
N LEU A 28 1.29 5.51 -5.75
CA LEU A 28 0.96 4.18 -6.28
C LEU A 28 -0.06 4.30 -7.41
N THR A 29 -1.17 5.00 -7.17
CA THR A 29 -2.25 5.21 -8.15
C THR A 29 -1.70 5.84 -9.44
N GLU A 30 -0.92 6.93 -9.33
CA GLU A 30 -0.25 7.56 -10.46
C GLU A 30 0.73 6.62 -11.17
N ALA A 31 1.51 5.86 -10.39
CA ALA A 31 2.50 4.96 -10.93
C ALA A 31 1.90 3.87 -11.81
N PHE A 32 0.87 3.19 -11.32
CA PHE A 32 0.20 2.12 -12.05
C PHE A 32 -0.63 2.65 -13.22
N ALA A 33 -1.29 3.81 -13.07
CA ALA A 33 -1.99 4.48 -14.16
C ALA A 33 -1.06 4.80 -15.33
N LEU A 34 0.16 5.29 -15.06
CA LEU A 34 1.21 5.57 -16.05
C LEU A 34 1.85 4.31 -16.68
N GLN A 35 1.70 3.14 -16.07
CA GLN A 35 2.06 1.85 -16.69
C GLN A 35 0.93 1.31 -17.57
N GLY A 36 -0.19 2.04 -17.73
CA GLY A 36 -1.36 1.59 -18.48
C GLY A 36 -2.22 0.58 -17.74
N SER A 37 -2.07 0.43 -16.41
CA SER A 37 -2.92 -0.44 -15.60
C SER A 37 -4.31 0.17 -15.41
N ARG A 38 -5.34 -0.67 -15.30
CA ARG A 38 -6.69 -0.29 -14.90
C ARG A 38 -6.76 -0.24 -13.39
N VAL A 39 -6.53 0.94 -12.83
CA VAL A 39 -6.46 1.15 -11.38
C VAL A 39 -7.83 1.47 -10.82
N ALA A 40 -8.28 0.69 -9.82
CA ALA A 40 -9.35 1.08 -8.91
C ALA A 40 -8.74 1.34 -7.53
N PHE A 41 -9.16 2.39 -6.85
CA PHE A 41 -8.67 2.67 -5.49
C PHE A 41 -9.76 3.16 -4.57
N VAL A 42 -9.59 2.87 -3.29
CA VAL A 42 -10.46 3.32 -2.22
C VAL A 42 -9.74 4.27 -1.28
N ASP A 43 -10.44 5.27 -0.79
CA ASP A 43 -9.95 6.20 0.23
C ASP A 43 -11.15 6.87 0.94
N ILE A 44 -10.91 7.42 2.14
CA ILE A 44 -11.86 8.28 2.87
C ILE A 44 -11.66 9.77 2.55
N ALA A 45 -10.51 10.14 1.98
CA ALA A 45 -10.17 11.50 1.57
C ALA A 45 -10.79 11.78 0.17
N GLU A 46 -12.10 12.01 0.13
CA GLU A 46 -12.85 12.08 -1.15
C GLU A 46 -12.40 13.22 -2.06
N ALA A 47 -12.16 14.41 -1.52
CA ALA A 47 -11.81 15.58 -2.31
C ALA A 47 -10.46 15.38 -3.02
N GLU A 48 -9.45 14.96 -2.28
CA GLU A 48 -8.11 14.67 -2.79
C GLU A 48 -8.12 13.51 -3.80
N SER A 49 -8.93 12.48 -3.53
CA SER A 49 -9.06 11.31 -4.39
C SER A 49 -9.71 11.65 -5.74
N ARG A 50 -10.78 12.47 -5.74
CA ARG A 50 -11.43 12.94 -6.98
C ARG A 50 -10.49 13.82 -7.79
N ALA A 51 -9.82 14.77 -7.14
CA ALA A 51 -8.83 15.63 -7.80
C ALA A 51 -7.68 14.81 -8.43
N LEU A 52 -7.20 13.77 -7.74
CA LEU A 52 -6.18 12.86 -8.29
C LEU A 52 -6.71 12.09 -9.51
N ALA A 53 -7.92 11.54 -9.42
CA ALA A 53 -8.53 10.80 -10.53
C ALA A 53 -8.73 11.68 -11.77
N GLU A 54 -9.24 12.90 -11.58
CA GLU A 54 -9.42 13.89 -12.66
C GLU A 54 -8.08 14.31 -13.28
N LYS A 55 -7.07 14.58 -12.45
CA LYS A 55 -5.71 14.90 -12.92
C LYS A 55 -5.16 13.78 -13.79
N LEU A 56 -5.27 12.53 -13.35
CA LEU A 56 -4.73 11.37 -14.08
C LEU A 56 -5.54 11.08 -15.35
N ALA A 57 -6.85 11.29 -15.34
CA ALA A 57 -7.67 11.16 -16.54
C ALA A 57 -7.29 12.18 -17.62
N ALA A 58 -6.78 13.37 -17.24
CA ALA A 58 -6.28 14.39 -18.16
C ALA A 58 -4.77 14.24 -18.50
N THR A 59 -4.07 13.28 -17.88
CA THR A 59 -2.63 13.08 -18.09
C THR A 59 -2.38 12.19 -19.30
N GLU A 60 -1.62 12.69 -20.27
CA GLU A 60 -1.22 11.91 -21.45
C GLU A 60 -0.43 10.64 -21.04
N GLY A 61 -0.80 9.52 -21.61
CA GLY A 61 -0.18 8.22 -21.33
C GLY A 61 -0.63 7.54 -20.05
N ALA A 62 -1.51 8.16 -19.24
CA ALA A 62 -2.10 7.52 -18.08
C ALA A 62 -3.46 6.90 -18.41
N THR A 63 -3.75 5.73 -17.82
CA THR A 63 -5.11 5.18 -17.80
C THR A 63 -5.90 5.82 -16.66
N ALA A 64 -7.08 6.38 -16.94
CA ALA A 64 -7.93 7.02 -15.94
C ALA A 64 -8.27 6.04 -14.80
N PRO A 65 -7.96 6.34 -13.53
CA PRO A 65 -8.27 5.45 -12.42
C PRO A 65 -9.72 5.61 -11.96
N LEU A 66 -10.29 4.52 -11.42
CA LEU A 66 -11.60 4.49 -10.78
C LEU A 66 -11.44 4.78 -9.28
N PHE A 67 -11.98 5.89 -8.80
CA PHE A 67 -12.07 6.18 -7.36
C PHE A 67 -13.40 5.69 -6.80
N LEU A 68 -13.35 4.96 -5.69
CA LEU A 68 -14.49 4.46 -4.93
C LEU A 68 -14.39 4.94 -3.48
N PRO A 69 -15.27 5.83 -3.00
CA PRO A 69 -15.24 6.27 -1.60
C PRO A 69 -15.55 5.09 -0.68
N CYS A 70 -14.64 4.79 0.25
CA CYS A 70 -14.80 3.66 1.16
C CYS A 70 -13.96 3.83 2.42
N ASP A 71 -14.60 3.63 3.58
CA ASP A 71 -13.91 3.40 4.83
C ASP A 71 -13.61 1.90 4.96
N ILE A 72 -12.35 1.55 4.89
CA ILE A 72 -11.89 0.15 4.96
C ILE A 72 -12.17 -0.56 6.29
N ARG A 73 -12.57 0.19 7.33
CA ARG A 73 -13.03 -0.38 8.62
C ARG A 73 -14.35 -1.14 8.44
N ASP A 74 -15.17 -0.70 7.51
CA ASP A 74 -16.38 -1.40 7.08
C ASP A 74 -16.02 -2.45 6.02
N ILE A 75 -15.96 -3.71 6.45
CA ILE A 75 -15.61 -4.83 5.57
C ILE A 75 -16.69 -5.08 4.49
N ALA A 76 -17.94 -4.76 4.77
CA ALA A 76 -19.01 -4.91 3.77
C ALA A 76 -18.85 -3.86 2.67
N ALA A 77 -18.57 -2.60 3.03
CA ALA A 77 -18.25 -1.52 2.07
C ALA A 77 -16.99 -1.85 1.25
N LEU A 78 -15.93 -2.36 1.90
CA LEU A 78 -14.71 -2.76 1.20
C LEU A 78 -14.97 -3.87 0.17
N ARG A 79 -15.75 -4.89 0.52
CA ARG A 79 -16.14 -5.95 -0.42
C ARG A 79 -17.00 -5.44 -1.57
N ALA A 80 -17.92 -4.52 -1.30
CA ALA A 80 -18.73 -3.88 -2.34
C ALA A 80 -17.86 -3.08 -3.32
N ALA A 81 -16.92 -2.29 -2.82
CA ALA A 81 -15.97 -1.54 -3.66
C ALA A 81 -15.08 -2.49 -4.51
N ILE A 82 -14.62 -3.62 -3.95
CA ILE A 82 -13.87 -4.65 -4.70
C ILE A 82 -14.73 -5.24 -5.81
N ALA A 83 -16.01 -5.53 -5.55
CA ALA A 83 -16.93 -6.07 -6.56
C ALA A 83 -17.21 -5.06 -7.67
N GLU A 84 -17.37 -3.77 -7.33
CA GLU A 84 -17.53 -2.69 -8.31
C GLU A 84 -16.28 -2.51 -9.18
N ALA A 85 -15.09 -2.54 -8.58
CA ALA A 85 -13.83 -2.52 -9.29
C ALA A 85 -13.70 -3.72 -10.26
N GLN A 86 -14.10 -4.92 -9.83
CA GLN A 86 -14.12 -6.11 -10.69
C GLN A 86 -15.09 -5.95 -11.86
N ALA A 87 -16.28 -5.41 -11.62
CA ALA A 87 -17.28 -5.18 -12.67
C ALA A 87 -16.77 -4.19 -13.73
N ALA A 88 -16.04 -3.15 -13.29
CA ALA A 88 -15.49 -2.13 -14.19
C ALA A 88 -14.23 -2.59 -14.95
N HIS A 89 -13.34 -3.34 -14.29
CA HIS A 89 -11.98 -3.60 -14.80
C HIS A 89 -11.69 -5.08 -15.07
N GLY A 90 -12.63 -5.98 -14.79
CA GLY A 90 -12.40 -7.43 -14.82
C GLY A 90 -11.67 -7.92 -13.56
N ASP A 91 -11.30 -9.20 -13.56
CA ASP A 91 -10.65 -9.84 -12.39
C ASP A 91 -9.40 -9.09 -11.95
N ILE A 92 -9.38 -8.70 -10.67
CA ILE A 92 -8.27 -8.00 -10.05
C ILE A 92 -7.09 -8.96 -9.88
N THR A 93 -5.94 -8.62 -10.43
CA THR A 93 -4.73 -9.44 -10.40
C THR A 93 -3.59 -8.83 -9.60
N VAL A 94 -3.74 -7.57 -9.15
CA VAL A 94 -2.79 -6.90 -8.24
C VAL A 94 -3.57 -6.25 -7.11
N LEU A 95 -3.18 -6.56 -5.86
CA LEU A 95 -3.71 -5.94 -4.65
C LEU A 95 -2.59 -5.21 -3.91
N LEU A 96 -2.78 -3.91 -3.65
CA LEU A 96 -1.89 -3.11 -2.82
C LEU A 96 -2.62 -2.71 -1.53
N ASN A 97 -2.35 -3.41 -0.43
CA ASN A 97 -2.87 -3.12 0.90
C ASN A 97 -2.04 -2.02 1.56
N ASN A 98 -2.28 -0.76 1.14
CA ASN A 98 -1.49 0.40 1.55
C ASN A 98 -2.14 1.22 2.68
N ALA A 99 -3.46 1.32 2.73
CA ALA A 99 -4.15 2.15 3.72
C ALA A 99 -3.68 1.89 5.15
N ALA A 100 -3.38 2.96 5.88
CA ALA A 100 -2.92 2.90 7.26
C ALA A 100 -3.09 4.24 7.98
N ASN A 101 -3.05 4.20 9.32
CA ASN A 101 -3.05 5.39 10.16
C ASN A 101 -2.04 5.21 11.30
N ASP A 102 -1.00 6.05 11.29
CA ASP A 102 0.11 6.08 12.23
C ASP A 102 -0.09 7.06 13.39
N GLN A 103 -1.32 7.30 13.81
CA GLN A 103 -1.66 8.19 14.91
C GLN A 103 -0.80 7.89 16.15
N ARG A 104 -0.12 8.93 16.66
CA ARG A 104 0.68 8.83 17.88
C ARG A 104 -0.22 8.75 19.10
N HIS A 105 0.19 7.96 20.10
CA HIS A 105 -0.53 7.79 21.37
C HIS A 105 0.42 7.28 22.46
N LYS A 106 0.10 7.57 23.71
CA LYS A 106 0.80 7.00 24.86
C LYS A 106 0.16 5.66 25.24
N PRO A 107 0.95 4.67 25.69
CA PRO A 107 0.42 3.36 26.08
C PRO A 107 -0.68 3.45 27.17
N GLU A 108 -0.50 4.32 28.15
CA GLU A 108 -1.44 4.52 29.26
C GLU A 108 -2.77 5.18 28.87
N GLU A 109 -2.84 5.78 27.68
CA GLU A 109 -4.06 6.42 27.15
C GLU A 109 -4.88 5.50 26.25
N VAL A 110 -4.36 4.29 25.94
CA VAL A 110 -5.01 3.35 25.01
C VAL A 110 -6.13 2.61 25.70
N THR A 111 -7.37 2.82 25.23
CA THR A 111 -8.54 2.04 25.64
C THR A 111 -8.73 0.82 24.72
N PRO A 112 -9.53 -0.20 25.14
CA PRO A 112 -9.89 -1.32 24.26
C PRO A 112 -10.51 -0.85 22.94
N GLU A 113 -11.38 0.16 22.95
CA GLU A 113 -12.06 0.70 21.77
C GLU A 113 -11.07 1.38 20.81
N TYR A 114 -10.12 2.17 21.36
CA TYR A 114 -9.05 2.75 20.57
C TYR A 114 -8.18 1.67 19.94
N TRP A 115 -7.83 0.63 20.71
CA TRP A 115 -7.08 -0.52 20.21
C TRP A 115 -7.80 -1.21 19.06
N ASP A 116 -9.09 -1.52 19.23
CA ASP A 116 -9.90 -2.20 18.21
C ASP A 116 -10.00 -1.36 16.94
N GLU A 117 -10.16 -0.03 17.08
CA GLU A 117 -10.14 0.88 15.94
C GLU A 117 -8.80 0.86 15.20
N ARG A 118 -7.66 0.86 15.92
CA ARG A 118 -6.33 0.78 15.28
C ARG A 118 -6.16 -0.52 14.51
N MET A 119 -6.65 -1.64 15.02
CA MET A 119 -6.62 -2.93 14.31
C MET A 119 -7.59 -2.94 13.13
N ALA A 120 -8.75 -2.32 13.27
CA ALA A 120 -9.72 -2.18 12.18
C ALA A 120 -9.19 -1.40 10.98
N ILE A 121 -8.23 -0.48 11.19
CA ILE A 121 -7.58 0.28 10.11
C ILE A 121 -6.32 -0.44 9.60
N ASN A 122 -5.42 -0.83 10.52
CA ASN A 122 -4.04 -1.15 10.16
C ASN A 122 -3.78 -2.66 9.92
N GLN A 123 -4.72 -3.53 10.28
CA GLN A 123 -4.53 -4.99 10.23
C GLN A 123 -5.68 -5.72 9.53
N ARG A 124 -6.90 -5.60 10.07
CA ARG A 124 -8.07 -6.36 9.64
C ARG A 124 -8.38 -6.24 8.14
N PRO A 125 -8.35 -5.07 7.50
CA PRO A 125 -8.69 -4.91 6.09
C PRO A 125 -7.75 -5.66 5.14
N LEU A 126 -6.48 -5.84 5.51
CA LEU A 126 -5.50 -6.53 4.67
C LEU A 126 -5.93 -7.98 4.38
N PHE A 127 -6.41 -8.67 5.42
CA PHE A 127 -6.90 -10.05 5.28
C PHE A 127 -8.17 -10.11 4.44
N PHE A 128 -9.14 -9.24 4.73
CA PHE A 128 -10.46 -9.31 4.05
C PHE A 128 -10.41 -8.82 2.61
N ALA A 129 -9.53 -7.88 2.27
CA ALA A 129 -9.27 -7.52 0.87
C ALA A 129 -8.64 -8.69 0.11
N ALA A 130 -7.63 -9.35 0.68
CA ALA A 130 -7.02 -10.53 0.09
C ALA A 130 -8.06 -11.66 -0.10
N GLN A 131 -8.89 -11.93 0.92
CA GLN A 131 -9.95 -12.94 0.87
C GLN A 131 -10.94 -12.68 -0.28
N ALA A 132 -11.31 -11.42 -0.53
CA ALA A 132 -12.25 -11.06 -1.60
C ALA A 132 -11.63 -11.12 -3.00
N ILE A 133 -10.31 -10.88 -3.12
CA ILE A 133 -9.62 -10.77 -4.41
C ILE A 133 -8.97 -12.09 -4.84
N VAL A 134 -8.52 -12.94 -3.91
CA VAL A 134 -7.87 -14.23 -4.24
C VAL A 134 -8.68 -15.09 -5.22
N PRO A 135 -10.01 -15.26 -5.10
CA PRO A 135 -10.78 -16.01 -6.10
C PRO A 135 -10.71 -15.43 -7.51
N GLN A 136 -10.54 -14.12 -7.65
CA GLN A 136 -10.37 -13.44 -8.93
C GLN A 136 -8.98 -13.75 -9.51
N MET A 137 -7.93 -13.66 -8.69
CA MET A 137 -6.56 -14.05 -9.08
C MET A 137 -6.47 -15.51 -9.52
N GLN A 138 -7.19 -16.41 -8.82
CA GLN A 138 -7.26 -17.83 -9.19
C GLN A 138 -7.85 -18.02 -10.59
N ARG A 139 -8.97 -17.35 -10.91
CA ARG A 139 -9.57 -17.40 -12.26
C ARG A 139 -8.66 -16.81 -13.33
N ALA A 140 -7.90 -15.78 -12.98
CA ALA A 140 -6.93 -15.15 -13.89
C ALA A 140 -5.62 -15.94 -14.05
N GLY A 141 -5.43 -17.05 -13.31
CA GLY A 141 -4.22 -17.88 -13.36
C GLY A 141 -3.04 -17.38 -12.52
N GLY A 142 -3.28 -16.41 -11.64
CA GLY A 142 -2.26 -15.87 -10.72
C GLY A 142 -2.46 -14.40 -10.38
N GLY A 143 -1.60 -13.90 -9.49
CA GLY A 143 -1.68 -12.50 -9.06
C GLY A 143 -0.53 -12.08 -8.15
N SER A 144 -0.56 -10.81 -7.74
CA SER A 144 0.39 -10.25 -6.78
C SER A 144 -0.32 -9.47 -5.69
N ILE A 145 -0.06 -9.82 -4.43
CA ILE A 145 -0.51 -9.10 -3.24
C ILE A 145 0.71 -8.43 -2.60
N VAL A 146 0.65 -7.12 -2.42
CA VAL A 146 1.68 -6.35 -1.71
C VAL A 146 1.05 -5.75 -0.45
N ASN A 147 1.48 -6.23 0.70
CA ASN A 147 1.06 -5.72 2.00
C ASN A 147 2.08 -4.70 2.51
N PHE A 148 1.61 -3.52 2.94
CA PHE A 148 2.49 -2.46 3.39
C PHE A 148 2.78 -2.61 4.89
N GLY A 149 4.05 -2.93 5.21
CA GLY A 149 4.61 -2.94 6.54
C GLY A 149 5.03 -1.54 7.01
N SER A 150 6.02 -1.47 7.88
CA SER A 150 6.68 -0.25 8.35
C SER A 150 8.02 -0.61 9.01
N VAL A 151 9.01 0.28 8.93
CA VAL A 151 10.27 0.14 9.70
C VAL A 151 10.08 0.39 11.20
N SER A 152 8.93 0.93 11.64
CA SER A 152 8.68 1.36 13.03
C SER A 152 8.98 0.29 14.08
N TRP A 153 8.65 -0.97 13.82
CA TRP A 153 8.92 -2.06 14.74
C TRP A 153 10.40 -2.47 14.77
N LYS A 154 11.10 -2.38 13.64
CA LYS A 154 12.55 -2.64 13.53
C LYS A 154 13.35 -1.58 14.26
N LEU A 155 12.98 -0.32 14.10
CA LEU A 155 13.59 0.83 14.73
C LEU A 155 13.19 0.99 16.22
N ARG A 156 12.34 0.11 16.75
CA ARG A 156 11.85 0.22 18.14
C ARG A 156 11.20 1.57 18.42
N GLN A 157 10.49 2.12 17.43
CA GLN A 157 9.92 3.45 17.48
C GLN A 157 8.77 3.52 18.51
N GLY A 158 8.91 4.42 19.48
CA GLY A 158 7.90 4.66 20.51
C GLY A 158 6.75 5.55 20.02
N GLY A 159 5.79 5.82 20.94
CA GLY A 159 4.70 6.77 20.72
C GLY A 159 3.56 6.25 19.83
N MET A 160 3.55 4.95 19.46
CA MET A 160 2.50 4.34 18.65
C MET A 160 2.48 2.79 18.73
N PRO A 161 2.50 2.18 19.91
CA PRO A 161 2.66 0.72 20.05
C PRO A 161 1.58 -0.09 19.32
N ALA A 162 0.32 0.36 19.28
CA ALA A 162 -0.74 -0.32 18.55
C ALA A 162 -0.48 -0.35 17.03
N TYR A 163 0.00 0.75 16.46
CA TYR A 163 0.42 0.79 15.05
C TYR A 163 1.63 -0.10 14.79
N THR A 164 2.66 0.00 15.64
CA THR A 164 3.90 -0.78 15.52
C THR A 164 3.61 -2.28 15.56
N MET A 165 2.74 -2.74 16.48
CA MET A 165 2.29 -4.13 16.57
C MET A 165 1.53 -4.55 15.31
N ALA A 166 0.57 -3.73 14.86
CA ALA A 166 -0.20 -4.04 13.65
C ALA A 166 0.72 -4.17 12.42
N LYS A 167 1.70 -3.29 12.25
CA LYS A 167 2.65 -3.34 11.14
C LYS A 167 3.65 -4.50 11.24
N ALA A 168 4.03 -4.93 12.43
CA ALA A 168 4.80 -6.15 12.63
C ALA A 168 4.01 -7.41 12.24
N SER A 169 2.70 -7.47 12.53
CA SER A 169 1.84 -8.61 12.19
C SER A 169 1.65 -8.82 10.68
N VAL A 170 1.88 -7.80 9.86
CA VAL A 170 1.80 -7.88 8.38
C VAL A 170 2.71 -8.96 7.83
N HIS A 171 3.88 -9.18 8.44
CA HIS A 171 4.85 -10.18 8.00
C HIS A 171 4.32 -11.62 8.19
N GLY A 172 3.64 -11.88 9.31
CA GLY A 172 2.97 -13.16 9.57
C GLY A 172 1.85 -13.43 8.57
N LEU A 173 0.98 -12.42 8.34
CA LEU A 173 -0.08 -12.51 7.34
C LEU A 173 0.46 -12.78 5.94
N THR A 174 1.50 -12.05 5.53
CA THR A 174 2.13 -12.21 4.21
C THR A 174 2.65 -13.63 3.99
N ARG A 175 3.35 -14.20 4.98
CA ARG A 175 3.91 -15.55 4.88
C ARG A 175 2.82 -16.63 4.88
N GLY A 176 1.77 -16.46 5.69
CA GLY A 176 0.61 -17.36 5.71
C GLY A 176 -0.09 -17.40 4.34
N LEU A 177 -0.50 -16.23 3.82
CA LEU A 177 -1.16 -16.15 2.52
C LEU A 177 -0.27 -16.65 1.37
N ALA A 178 1.03 -16.35 1.40
CA ALA A 178 1.98 -16.86 0.41
C ALA A 178 2.06 -18.39 0.41
N ARG A 179 2.01 -19.01 1.59
CA ARG A 179 2.01 -20.48 1.72
C ARG A 179 0.73 -21.10 1.20
N ASP A 180 -0.42 -20.48 1.50
CA ASP A 180 -1.73 -21.02 1.13
C ASP A 180 -2.00 -20.91 -0.38
N TYR A 181 -1.56 -19.79 -1.01
CA TYR A 181 -1.93 -19.48 -2.39
C TYR A 181 -0.79 -19.57 -3.41
N GLY A 182 0.45 -19.81 -2.99
CA GLY A 182 1.62 -19.82 -3.86
C GLY A 182 1.55 -20.84 -5.00
N LYS A 183 0.98 -22.03 -4.75
CA LYS A 183 0.79 -23.07 -5.81
C LYS A 183 -0.21 -22.66 -6.89
N GLN A 184 -0.94 -21.58 -6.69
CA GLN A 184 -1.91 -21.01 -7.63
C GLN A 184 -1.33 -19.76 -8.33
N ASN A 185 0.00 -19.60 -8.33
CA ASN A 185 0.74 -18.48 -8.92
C ASN A 185 0.36 -17.12 -8.29
N ILE A 186 -0.09 -17.10 -7.04
CA ILE A 186 -0.36 -15.88 -6.29
C ILE A 186 0.84 -15.60 -5.39
N ARG A 187 1.55 -14.53 -5.69
CA ARG A 187 2.69 -14.05 -4.89
C ARG A 187 2.20 -13.08 -3.83
N VAL A 188 2.71 -13.20 -2.62
CA VAL A 188 2.38 -12.30 -1.52
C VAL A 188 3.66 -11.81 -0.87
N ASN A 189 3.89 -10.50 -0.87
CA ASN A 189 5.10 -9.90 -0.32
C ASN A 189 4.75 -8.73 0.60
N THR A 190 5.69 -8.37 1.47
CA THR A 190 5.62 -7.17 2.30
C THR A 190 6.53 -6.11 1.72
N LEU A 191 6.01 -4.93 1.43
CA LEU A 191 6.77 -3.72 1.16
C LEU A 191 6.86 -2.90 2.44
N VAL A 192 8.08 -2.58 2.87
CA VAL A 192 8.36 -1.88 4.14
C VAL A 192 8.92 -0.49 3.85
N PRO A 193 8.09 0.55 3.91
CA PRO A 193 8.55 1.93 3.79
C PRO A 193 9.35 2.36 5.02
N GLY A 194 10.41 3.16 4.79
CA GLY A 194 11.07 3.96 5.79
C GLY A 194 10.24 5.20 6.17
N TRP A 195 10.93 6.28 6.60
CA TRP A 195 10.26 7.56 6.84
C TRP A 195 10.05 8.29 5.51
N VAL A 196 8.86 8.14 4.95
CA VAL A 196 8.52 8.68 3.62
C VAL A 196 8.00 10.11 3.74
N MET A 197 8.58 11.03 3.00
CA MET A 197 8.22 12.46 2.97
C MET A 197 6.88 12.67 2.25
N THR A 198 5.78 12.26 2.87
CA THR A 198 4.42 12.62 2.46
C THR A 198 4.05 13.98 3.04
N GLU A 199 3.06 14.67 2.45
CA GLU A 199 2.55 15.95 2.98
C GLU A 199 2.12 15.82 4.46
N ARG A 200 1.43 14.72 4.81
CA ARG A 200 1.03 14.44 6.18
C ARG A 200 2.24 14.32 7.12
N GLN A 201 3.28 13.60 6.72
CA GLN A 201 4.49 13.45 7.55
C GLN A 201 5.21 14.79 7.73
N LEU A 202 5.38 15.54 6.65
CA LEU A 202 6.01 16.87 6.69
C LEU A 202 5.24 17.84 7.59
N LYS A 203 3.90 17.79 7.56
CA LYS A 203 3.04 18.68 8.34
C LYS A 203 3.00 18.34 9.84
N LEU A 204 3.03 17.04 10.19
CA LEU A 204 2.73 16.58 11.54
C LEU A 204 3.95 16.10 12.34
N TRP A 205 4.95 15.51 11.68
CA TRP A 205 5.97 14.73 12.38
C TRP A 205 7.41 15.06 12.02
N VAL A 206 7.68 15.71 10.89
CA VAL A 206 9.04 16.07 10.47
C VAL A 206 9.42 17.39 11.11
N THR A 207 9.95 17.31 12.35
CA THR A 207 10.56 18.43 13.06
C THR A 207 12.05 18.55 12.72
N PRO A 208 12.74 19.65 13.11
CA PRO A 208 14.20 19.75 12.95
C PRO A 208 14.98 18.62 13.64
N GLU A 209 14.46 18.09 14.75
CA GLU A 209 15.03 16.93 15.45
C GLU A 209 14.83 15.64 14.66
N ALA A 210 13.60 15.44 14.13
CA ALA A 210 13.29 14.29 13.26
C ALA A 210 14.12 14.31 11.98
N GLU A 211 14.38 15.47 11.38
CA GLU A 211 15.28 15.61 10.23
C GLU A 211 16.70 15.11 10.55
N LYS A 212 17.24 15.45 11.73
CA LYS A 212 18.56 14.98 12.18
C LYS A 212 18.56 13.46 12.40
N GLU A 213 17.47 12.92 12.97
CA GLU A 213 17.31 11.49 13.18
C GLU A 213 17.29 10.72 11.85
N ILE A 214 16.52 11.23 10.88
CA ILE A 214 16.45 10.65 9.54
C ILE A 214 17.82 10.68 8.86
N GLU A 215 18.52 11.80 8.93
CA GLU A 215 19.84 11.96 8.32
C GLU A 215 20.90 11.05 8.96
N ALA A 216 20.85 10.88 10.28
CA ALA A 216 21.74 9.98 10.99
C ALA A 216 21.44 8.50 10.77
N GLY A 217 20.16 8.17 10.53
CA GLY A 217 19.70 6.80 10.32
C GLY A 217 19.89 6.29 8.90
N GLN A 218 19.66 7.12 7.88
CA GLN A 218 19.78 6.72 6.48
C GLN A 218 21.24 6.64 6.03
N VAL A 219 21.60 5.59 5.29
CA VAL A 219 22.91 5.44 4.65
C VAL A 219 22.98 6.26 3.35
N LEU A 220 21.88 6.27 2.60
CA LEU A 220 21.79 7.02 1.35
C LEU A 220 21.49 8.50 1.62
N ALA A 221 22.17 9.38 0.90
CA ALA A 221 21.86 10.80 0.93
C ALA A 221 20.44 11.08 0.37
N GLY A 222 19.78 12.09 0.92
CA GLY A 222 18.45 12.50 0.50
C GLY A 222 17.33 11.90 1.36
N ARG A 223 16.10 11.99 0.89
CA ARG A 223 14.91 11.56 1.64
C ARG A 223 14.10 10.54 0.84
N VAL A 224 13.55 9.56 1.53
CA VAL A 224 12.61 8.61 0.92
C VAL A 224 11.33 9.35 0.54
N ARG A 225 10.95 9.26 -0.72
CA ARG A 225 9.75 9.90 -1.29
C ARG A 225 8.72 8.85 -1.68
N PRO A 226 7.43 9.20 -1.78
CA PRO A 226 6.38 8.29 -2.23
C PRO A 226 6.69 7.56 -3.55
N ALA A 227 7.37 8.24 -4.49
CA ALA A 227 7.76 7.65 -5.77
C ALA A 227 8.70 6.44 -5.61
N HIS A 228 9.64 6.46 -4.65
CA HIS A 228 10.56 5.33 -4.42
C HIS A 228 9.80 4.09 -3.95
N ILE A 229 8.74 4.28 -3.16
CA ILE A 229 7.87 3.20 -2.70
C ILE A 229 7.05 2.66 -3.87
N ALA A 230 6.53 3.55 -4.71
CA ALA A 230 5.76 3.16 -5.89
C ALA A 230 6.61 2.37 -6.91
N ASP A 231 7.88 2.71 -7.11
CA ASP A 231 8.78 1.97 -8.00
C ASP A 231 9.00 0.53 -7.52
N MET A 232 9.19 0.31 -6.21
CA MET A 232 9.27 -1.04 -5.65
C MET A 232 7.93 -1.80 -5.77
N ALA A 233 6.80 -1.12 -5.58
CA ALA A 233 5.48 -1.73 -5.76
C ALA A 233 5.24 -2.18 -7.21
N LEU A 234 5.66 -1.40 -8.21
CA LEU A 234 5.61 -1.78 -9.63
C LEU A 234 6.43 -3.06 -9.89
N PHE A 235 7.67 -3.12 -9.38
CA PHE A 235 8.50 -4.33 -9.47
C PHE A 235 7.79 -5.54 -8.87
N LEU A 236 7.27 -5.41 -7.65
CA LEU A 236 6.59 -6.51 -6.94
C LEU A 236 5.29 -6.95 -7.62
N ALA A 237 4.62 -6.07 -8.33
CA ALA A 237 3.42 -6.38 -9.09
C ALA A 237 3.73 -7.05 -10.44
N SER A 238 4.88 -6.75 -11.04
CA SER A 238 5.27 -7.21 -12.38
C SER A 238 5.82 -8.64 -12.42
N ALA A 239 5.95 -9.18 -13.61
CA ALA A 239 6.58 -10.49 -13.87
C ALA A 239 8.08 -10.49 -13.53
N ALA A 240 8.73 -9.32 -13.44
CA ALA A 240 10.13 -9.22 -13.05
C ALA A 240 10.40 -9.78 -11.65
N SER A 241 9.37 -9.86 -10.79
CA SER A 241 9.44 -10.45 -9.45
C SER A 241 8.78 -11.83 -9.35
N ALA A 242 8.72 -12.60 -10.45
CA ALA A 242 7.99 -13.88 -10.55
C ALA A 242 8.36 -14.91 -9.46
N MET A 243 9.61 -14.91 -8.98
CA MET A 243 10.07 -15.81 -7.92
C MET A 243 10.18 -15.14 -6.55
N CYS A 244 9.65 -13.94 -6.39
CA CYS A 244 9.59 -13.23 -5.11
C CYS A 244 8.24 -13.47 -4.44
N SER A 245 8.21 -14.26 -3.37
CA SER A 245 7.01 -14.48 -2.55
C SER A 245 7.41 -14.76 -1.10
N ALA A 246 6.55 -14.40 -0.15
CA ALA A 246 6.80 -14.51 1.28
C ALA A 246 8.00 -13.67 1.78
N GLN A 247 8.45 -12.69 0.99
CA GLN A 247 9.61 -11.87 1.29
C GLN A 247 9.22 -10.47 1.78
N GLU A 248 10.20 -9.83 2.42
CA GLU A 248 10.16 -8.44 2.82
C GLU A 248 11.09 -7.62 1.92
N PHE A 249 10.60 -6.49 1.43
CA PHE A 249 11.35 -5.54 0.62
C PHE A 249 11.32 -4.16 1.30
N THR A 250 12.45 -3.76 1.84
CA THR A 250 12.57 -2.49 2.56
C THR A 250 13.02 -1.37 1.62
N VAL A 251 12.38 -0.20 1.72
CA VAL A 251 12.73 1.03 0.99
C VAL A 251 12.81 2.16 2.01
N ASP A 252 13.97 2.31 2.62
CA ASP A 252 14.20 3.20 3.77
C ASP A 252 15.51 3.99 3.70
N GLY A 253 16.23 3.92 2.59
CA GLY A 253 17.54 4.55 2.43
C GLY A 253 18.67 3.85 3.20
N GLY A 254 18.45 2.60 3.65
CA GLY A 254 19.42 1.82 4.41
C GLY A 254 19.39 2.10 5.91
N TRP A 255 18.22 2.45 6.46
CA TRP A 255 18.08 2.74 7.91
C TRP A 255 17.99 1.47 8.76
N THR A 256 17.44 0.34 8.25
CA THR A 256 17.29 -0.93 9.00
C THR A 256 18.13 -2.08 8.44
#